data_e195e6203c3a85047658e34add1b260d
#
_entry.id   e195e6203c3a85047658e34add1b260d
#
_cell.length_a   1.000
_cell.length_b   1.000
_cell.length_c   1.000
_cell.angle_alpha   90.00
_cell.angle_beta   90.00
_cell.angle_gamma   90.00
#
_symmetry.space_group_name_H-M   'P 1'
#
loop_
_entity.id
_entity.type
_entity.pdbx_description
1 polymer ?
#
loop_
_entity_poly.entity_id
_entity_poly.type
_entity_poly.pdbx_seq_one_letter_code
_entity_poly.pdbx_strand_id
1 'polypeptide(L)'
;MSDVNPGAAILIGGERASPQERLLDRALRAAALDLVNRLRASGIENVLLAGPDLAWAPPDLAACVEPDDGPFHFGARLAQVVRTHAYSPLLYFGAGSVPLLPVDTIIGALAMLVEAERAGRRLVVTNNLHSCDWLGVTRAADVTDLIARSPRDNGLAWALREDAGYTVEIALPPDSSAHLDLDTPGDLAILREHPACPPALRAALDDPLLE
;
A
#
# COMPACT_ATOMS: atom_id res chain seq x y z
N MET A 1 -21.17 -3.50 19.61
CA MET A 1 -19.85 -2.99 19.18
C MET A 1 -19.43 -3.90 18.04
N SER A 2 -19.32 -3.37 16.82
CA SER A 2 -18.79 -4.17 15.70
C SER A 2 -17.34 -4.56 16.00
N ASP A 3 -17.01 -5.84 15.83
CA ASP A 3 -15.64 -6.28 15.93
C ASP A 3 -14.81 -5.56 14.85
N VAL A 4 -13.75 -4.89 15.29
CA VAL A 4 -12.82 -4.20 14.38
C VAL A 4 -11.88 -5.26 13.81
N ASN A 5 -11.84 -5.38 12.49
CA ASN A 5 -11.01 -6.33 11.74
C ASN A 5 -10.03 -5.58 10.82
N PRO A 6 -8.96 -4.99 11.36
CA PRO A 6 -8.02 -4.24 10.55
C PRO A 6 -7.26 -5.16 9.59
N GLY A 7 -7.09 -4.69 8.36
CA GLY A 7 -6.31 -5.39 7.37
C GLY A 7 -5.61 -4.45 6.40
N ALA A 8 -4.58 -4.95 5.74
CA ALA A 8 -3.82 -4.21 4.74
C ALA A 8 -3.79 -4.97 3.41
N ALA A 9 -3.96 -4.24 2.30
CA ALA A 9 -3.79 -4.75 0.95
C ALA A 9 -2.61 -4.05 0.27
N ILE A 10 -1.67 -4.84 -0.22
CA ILE A 10 -0.56 -4.39 -1.08
C ILE A 10 -0.92 -4.80 -2.50
N LEU A 11 -1.12 -3.82 -3.39
CA LEU A 11 -1.37 -4.09 -4.79
C LEU A 11 -0.09 -3.88 -5.59
N ILE A 12 0.33 -4.92 -6.30
CA ILE A 12 1.44 -4.85 -7.24
C ILE A 12 0.87 -4.95 -8.65
N GLY A 13 1.16 -3.97 -9.49
CA GLY A 13 0.61 -3.88 -10.85
C GLY A 13 1.66 -4.00 -11.92
N GLY A 14 1.19 -4.26 -13.16
CA GLY A 14 1.91 -4.01 -14.39
C GLY A 14 2.82 -5.15 -14.88
N GLU A 15 2.67 -5.52 -16.17
CA GLU A 15 3.69 -6.23 -16.92
C GLU A 15 4.81 -5.25 -17.31
N ARG A 16 6.06 -5.68 -17.16
CA ARG A 16 7.24 -4.88 -17.46
C ARG A 16 8.13 -5.60 -18.44
N ALA A 17 8.22 -5.05 -19.65
CA ALA A 17 8.82 -5.72 -20.80
C ALA A 17 10.29 -5.31 -21.06
N SER A 18 10.62 -4.02 -20.84
CA SER A 18 11.98 -3.50 -21.06
C SER A 18 12.96 -3.93 -19.96
N PRO A 19 14.28 -3.91 -20.19
CA PRO A 19 15.28 -4.20 -19.15
C PRO A 19 15.15 -3.28 -17.93
N GLN A 20 14.93 -1.99 -18.15
CA GLN A 20 14.75 -1.01 -17.07
C GLN A 20 13.48 -1.28 -16.24
N GLU A 21 12.38 -1.65 -16.90
CA GLU A 21 11.15 -2.03 -16.21
C GLU A 21 11.32 -3.32 -15.41
N ARG A 22 12.10 -4.29 -15.89
CA ARG A 22 12.42 -5.50 -15.12
C ARG A 22 13.26 -5.22 -13.88
N LEU A 23 14.18 -4.25 -13.96
CA LEU A 23 14.92 -3.77 -12.80
C LEU A 23 13.97 -3.19 -11.76
N LEU A 24 13.11 -2.28 -12.19
CA LEU A 24 12.11 -1.66 -11.32
C LEU A 24 11.16 -2.72 -10.72
N ASP A 25 10.72 -3.70 -11.52
CA ASP A 25 9.86 -4.79 -11.05
C ASP A 25 10.51 -5.60 -9.91
N ARG A 26 11.80 -5.94 -10.02
CA ARG A 26 12.52 -6.62 -8.93
C ARG A 26 12.57 -5.78 -7.65
N ALA A 27 12.84 -4.48 -7.78
CA ALA A 27 12.85 -3.58 -6.64
C ALA A 27 11.46 -3.44 -6.00
N LEU A 28 10.39 -3.37 -6.81
CA LEU A 28 9.01 -3.36 -6.33
C LEU A 28 8.63 -4.63 -5.58
N ARG A 29 9.04 -5.79 -6.07
CA ARG A 29 8.84 -7.08 -5.39
C ARG A 29 9.56 -7.10 -4.04
N ALA A 30 10.80 -6.65 -4.00
CA ALA A 30 11.56 -6.56 -2.75
C ALA A 30 10.94 -5.55 -1.76
N ALA A 31 10.53 -4.38 -2.24
CA ALA A 31 9.83 -3.38 -1.43
C ALA A 31 8.50 -3.92 -0.87
N ALA A 32 7.76 -4.72 -1.65
CA ALA A 32 6.54 -5.37 -1.18
C ALA A 32 6.82 -6.36 -0.04
N LEU A 33 7.90 -7.16 -0.10
CA LEU A 33 8.28 -8.05 0.99
C LEU A 33 8.64 -7.28 2.27
N ASP A 34 9.42 -6.20 2.14
CA ASP A 34 9.74 -5.33 3.28
C ASP A 34 8.48 -4.67 3.86
N LEU A 35 7.53 -4.30 3.01
CA LEU A 35 6.26 -3.71 3.44
C LEU A 35 5.40 -4.72 4.21
N VAL A 36 5.29 -5.98 3.76
CA VAL A 36 4.62 -7.06 4.51
C VAL A 36 5.22 -7.16 5.92
N ASN A 37 6.55 -7.19 6.04
CA ASN A 37 7.23 -7.30 7.34
C ASN A 37 6.94 -6.08 8.23
N ARG A 38 6.92 -4.86 7.68
CA ARG A 38 6.60 -3.64 8.44
C ARG A 38 5.13 -3.61 8.90
N LEU A 39 4.19 -4.04 8.06
CA LEU A 39 2.78 -4.14 8.40
C LEU A 39 2.57 -5.16 9.53
N ARG A 40 3.23 -6.30 9.45
CA ARG A 40 3.22 -7.31 10.53
C ARG A 40 3.82 -6.77 11.82
N ALA A 41 4.96 -6.08 11.73
CA ALA A 41 5.61 -5.45 12.89
C ALA A 41 4.75 -4.34 13.53
N SER A 42 3.87 -3.68 12.76
CA SER A 42 2.91 -2.69 13.27
C SER A 42 1.65 -3.30 13.89
N GLY A 43 1.54 -4.64 13.96
CA GLY A 43 0.41 -5.34 14.59
C GLY A 43 -0.75 -5.64 13.64
N ILE A 44 -0.60 -5.45 12.32
CA ILE A 44 -1.62 -5.83 11.34
C ILE A 44 -1.46 -7.32 11.03
N GLU A 45 -2.43 -8.14 11.48
CA GLU A 45 -2.40 -9.58 11.26
C GLU A 45 -2.92 -9.99 9.88
N ASN A 46 -3.85 -9.23 9.32
CA ASN A 46 -4.44 -9.51 8.02
C ASN A 46 -3.72 -8.71 6.95
N VAL A 47 -2.73 -9.30 6.30
CA VAL A 47 -2.00 -8.69 5.18
C VAL A 47 -2.28 -9.48 3.91
N LEU A 48 -2.70 -8.79 2.85
CA LEU A 48 -2.93 -9.33 1.52
C LEU A 48 -1.89 -8.76 0.55
N LEU A 49 -1.27 -9.62 -0.25
CA LEU A 49 -0.47 -9.26 -1.41
C LEU A 49 -1.24 -9.70 -2.66
N ALA A 50 -1.57 -8.78 -3.55
CA ALA A 50 -2.32 -9.06 -4.76
C ALA A 50 -1.68 -8.45 -6.01
N GLY A 51 -1.73 -9.17 -7.14
CA GLY A 51 -1.15 -8.75 -8.41
C GLY A 51 -1.16 -9.86 -9.47
N PRO A 52 -0.77 -9.57 -10.72
CA PRO A 52 -0.92 -10.50 -11.85
C PRO A 52 0.03 -11.70 -11.80
N ASP A 53 1.25 -11.55 -11.32
CA ASP A 53 2.23 -12.62 -11.19
C ASP A 53 2.88 -12.58 -9.80
N LEU A 54 2.51 -13.54 -8.97
CA LEU A 54 2.96 -13.65 -7.58
C LEU A 54 3.75 -14.95 -7.30
N ALA A 55 4.15 -15.70 -8.34
CA ALA A 55 4.93 -16.92 -8.17
C ALA A 55 6.31 -16.69 -7.53
N TRP A 56 6.78 -15.45 -7.52
CA TRP A 56 8.01 -15.03 -6.86
C TRP A 56 7.87 -14.86 -5.34
N ALA A 57 6.64 -14.75 -4.82
CA ALA A 57 6.42 -14.57 -3.39
C ALA A 57 6.85 -15.83 -2.61
N PRO A 58 7.62 -15.68 -1.52
CA PRO A 58 8.01 -16.83 -0.70
C PRO A 58 6.78 -17.58 -0.16
N PRO A 59 6.81 -18.92 -0.13
CA PRO A 59 5.66 -19.71 0.35
C PRO A 59 5.38 -19.54 1.85
N ASP A 60 6.35 -19.03 2.61
CA ASP A 60 6.27 -18.71 4.03
C ASP A 60 6.03 -17.22 4.30
N LEU A 61 5.71 -16.43 3.25
CA LEU A 61 5.38 -15.02 3.41
C LEU A 61 4.21 -14.85 4.39
N ALA A 62 4.38 -13.98 5.37
CA ALA A 62 3.36 -13.70 6.38
C ALA A 62 2.20 -12.83 5.82
N ALA A 63 1.70 -13.19 4.63
CA ALA A 63 0.60 -12.54 3.94
C ALA A 63 -0.25 -13.57 3.17
N CYS A 64 -1.52 -13.27 2.97
CA CYS A 64 -2.34 -13.95 1.97
C CYS A 64 -1.87 -13.49 0.58
N VAL A 65 -1.66 -14.43 -0.35
CA VAL A 65 -1.18 -14.14 -1.70
C VAL A 65 -2.28 -14.48 -2.69
N GLU A 66 -2.78 -13.45 -3.41
CA GLU A 66 -3.88 -13.60 -4.36
C GLU A 66 -3.47 -13.11 -5.76
N PRO A 67 -3.24 -14.01 -6.72
CA PRO A 67 -3.00 -13.62 -8.10
C PRO A 67 -4.26 -12.98 -8.72
N ASP A 68 -4.04 -11.99 -9.59
CA ASP A 68 -5.12 -11.36 -10.33
C ASP A 68 -5.46 -12.17 -11.58
N ASP A 69 -6.75 -12.31 -11.86
CA ASP A 69 -7.27 -12.88 -13.09
C ASP A 69 -7.67 -11.76 -14.08
N GLY A 70 -6.90 -11.58 -15.15
CA GLY A 70 -7.21 -10.62 -16.22
C GLY A 70 -6.59 -9.22 -16.04
N PRO A 71 -7.06 -8.22 -16.81
CA PRO A 71 -6.49 -6.87 -16.79
C PRO A 71 -6.64 -6.19 -15.44
N PHE A 72 -5.55 -5.61 -14.95
CA PHE A 72 -5.56 -4.88 -13.68
C PHE A 72 -6.33 -3.57 -13.80
N HIS A 73 -7.26 -3.36 -12.87
CA HIS A 73 -7.94 -2.07 -12.65
C HIS A 73 -7.95 -1.79 -11.15
N PHE A 74 -7.26 -0.74 -10.74
CA PHE A 74 -7.03 -0.39 -9.35
C PHE A 74 -8.30 -0.43 -8.50
N GLY A 75 -9.28 0.40 -8.83
CA GLY A 75 -10.49 0.54 -8.02
C GLY A 75 -11.34 -0.73 -7.98
N ALA A 76 -11.45 -1.46 -9.10
CA ALA A 76 -12.17 -2.72 -9.15
C ALA A 76 -11.50 -3.76 -8.23
N ARG A 77 -10.15 -3.85 -8.25
CA ARG A 77 -9.40 -4.78 -7.41
C ARG A 77 -9.51 -4.42 -5.93
N LEU A 78 -9.33 -3.14 -5.58
CA LEU A 78 -9.47 -2.70 -4.19
C LEU A 78 -10.90 -2.91 -3.65
N ALA A 79 -11.93 -2.64 -4.47
CA ALA A 79 -13.31 -2.91 -4.12
C ALA A 79 -13.60 -4.41 -3.94
N GLN A 80 -12.95 -5.28 -4.74
CA GLN A 80 -13.01 -6.73 -4.55
C GLN A 80 -12.40 -7.13 -3.20
N VAL A 81 -11.24 -6.59 -2.82
CA VAL A 81 -10.62 -6.81 -1.51
C VAL A 81 -11.59 -6.45 -0.39
N VAL A 82 -12.23 -5.27 -0.46
CA VAL A 82 -13.23 -4.83 0.52
C VAL A 82 -14.36 -5.85 0.67
N ARG A 83 -14.90 -6.33 -0.45
CA ARG A 83 -16.02 -7.28 -0.45
C ARG A 83 -15.65 -8.67 0.07
N THR A 84 -14.44 -9.15 -0.29
CA THR A 84 -14.00 -10.52 0.01
C THR A 84 -13.50 -10.66 1.44
N HIS A 85 -12.69 -9.70 1.91
CA HIS A 85 -12.00 -9.82 3.19
C HIS A 85 -12.68 -9.05 4.33
N ALA A 86 -13.58 -8.12 4.00
CA ALA A 86 -14.30 -7.30 4.98
C ALA A 86 -13.37 -6.61 6.00
N TYR A 87 -12.19 -6.16 5.55
CA TYR A 87 -11.27 -5.43 6.41
C TYR A 87 -11.88 -4.09 6.83
N SER A 88 -11.86 -3.82 8.12
CA SER A 88 -12.39 -2.56 8.68
C SER A 88 -11.64 -2.23 9.98
N PRO A 89 -10.76 -1.23 9.95
CA PRO A 89 -10.36 -0.41 8.80
C PRO A 89 -9.51 -1.17 7.76
N LEU A 90 -9.51 -0.68 6.51
CA LEU A 90 -8.65 -1.14 5.44
C LEU A 90 -7.50 -0.18 5.23
N LEU A 91 -6.26 -0.69 5.19
CA LEU A 91 -5.10 0.03 4.68
C LEU A 91 -4.78 -0.49 3.27
N TYR A 92 -4.50 0.43 2.36
CA TYR A 92 -4.05 0.14 1.00
C TYR A 92 -2.65 0.72 0.78
N PHE A 93 -1.81 -0.02 0.06
CA PHE A 93 -0.48 0.40 -0.39
C PHE A 93 -0.25 -0.07 -1.82
N GLY A 94 0.36 0.77 -2.66
CA GLY A 94 1.06 0.31 -3.85
C GLY A 94 2.35 -0.42 -3.45
N ALA A 95 2.79 -1.41 -4.21
CA ALA A 95 3.97 -2.21 -3.85
C ALA A 95 5.27 -1.39 -3.78
N GLY A 96 5.38 -0.34 -4.59
CA GLY A 96 6.51 0.59 -4.59
C GLY A 96 6.31 1.80 -3.69
N SER A 97 5.14 1.93 -3.10
CA SER A 97 4.79 3.12 -2.33
C SER A 97 5.55 3.19 -1.02
N VAL A 98 6.04 4.37 -0.74
CA VAL A 98 6.61 4.78 0.56
C VAL A 98 7.57 3.76 1.18
N PRO A 99 8.61 3.29 0.45
CA PRO A 99 9.54 2.28 0.96
C PRO A 99 10.24 2.69 2.26
N LEU A 100 10.33 4.00 2.52
CA LEU A 100 10.94 4.57 3.73
C LEU A 100 9.91 4.91 4.83
N LEU A 101 8.63 4.51 4.70
CA LEU A 101 7.61 4.79 5.71
C LEU A 101 7.97 4.12 7.06
N PRO A 102 8.12 4.89 8.16
CA PRO A 102 8.44 4.32 9.47
C PRO A 102 7.31 3.43 10.01
N VAL A 103 7.66 2.36 10.71
CA VAL A 103 6.70 1.47 11.39
C VAL A 103 5.84 2.26 12.39
N ASP A 104 6.42 3.21 13.11
CA ASP A 104 5.69 4.05 14.08
C ASP A 104 4.60 4.89 13.40
N THR A 105 4.82 5.34 12.16
CA THR A 105 3.78 6.04 11.38
C THR A 105 2.61 5.11 11.05
N ILE A 106 2.91 3.86 10.68
CA ILE A 106 1.86 2.85 10.42
C ILE A 106 1.08 2.56 11.71
N ILE A 107 1.77 2.39 12.84
CA ILE A 107 1.14 2.17 14.16
C ILE A 107 0.22 3.36 14.51
N GLY A 108 0.69 4.58 14.34
CA GLY A 108 -0.11 5.79 14.62
C GLY A 108 -1.35 5.87 13.72
N ALA A 109 -1.19 5.64 12.43
CA ALA A 109 -2.31 5.61 11.47
C ALA A 109 -3.33 4.51 11.82
N LEU A 110 -2.86 3.30 12.13
CA LEU A 110 -3.72 2.19 12.54
C LEU A 110 -4.51 2.52 13.81
N ALA A 111 -3.87 3.12 14.81
CA ALA A 111 -4.53 3.51 16.06
C ALA A 111 -5.66 4.52 15.81
N MET A 112 -5.41 5.56 15.00
CA MET A 112 -6.41 6.56 14.62
C MET A 112 -7.58 5.93 13.87
N LEU A 113 -7.29 5.04 12.91
CA LEU A 113 -8.31 4.34 12.12
C LEU A 113 -9.17 3.41 12.99
N VAL A 114 -8.56 2.63 13.88
CA VAL A 114 -9.29 1.71 14.79
C VAL A 114 -10.18 2.50 15.75
N GLU A 115 -9.70 3.62 16.29
CA GLU A 115 -10.52 4.49 17.16
C GLU A 115 -11.70 5.08 16.37
N ALA A 116 -11.45 5.60 15.15
CA ALA A 116 -12.49 6.16 14.31
C ALA A 116 -13.52 5.11 13.87
N GLU A 117 -13.07 3.88 13.53
CA GLU A 117 -13.95 2.76 13.20
C GLU A 117 -14.90 2.42 14.35
N ARG A 118 -14.35 2.27 15.58
CA ARG A 118 -15.16 2.01 16.78
C ARG A 118 -16.16 3.10 17.07
N ALA A 119 -15.82 4.35 16.76
CA ALA A 119 -16.69 5.52 16.92
C ALA A 119 -17.68 5.71 15.74
N GLY A 120 -17.62 4.86 14.72
CA GLY A 120 -18.44 4.98 13.49
C GLY A 120 -18.09 6.22 12.65
N ARG A 121 -16.91 6.79 12.82
CA ARG A 121 -16.46 7.99 12.10
C ARG A 121 -15.87 7.63 10.74
N ARG A 122 -16.13 8.48 9.75
CA ARG A 122 -15.53 8.39 8.40
C ARG A 122 -14.17 9.10 8.41
N LEU A 123 -13.10 8.33 8.40
CA LEU A 123 -11.72 8.82 8.43
C LEU A 123 -10.88 8.18 7.33
N VAL A 124 -10.11 9.00 6.64
CA VAL A 124 -8.99 8.62 5.79
C VAL A 124 -7.70 9.10 6.43
N VAL A 125 -6.69 8.25 6.48
CA VAL A 125 -5.30 8.61 6.81
C VAL A 125 -4.43 8.31 5.61
N THR A 126 -3.61 9.26 5.16
CA THR A 126 -2.80 9.12 3.95
C THR A 126 -1.51 9.97 4.04
N ASN A 127 -0.59 9.79 3.09
CA ASN A 127 0.58 10.66 2.96
C ASN A 127 0.26 11.96 2.20
N ASN A 128 -0.67 11.94 1.25
CA ASN A 128 -0.99 13.09 0.40
C ASN A 128 -2.46 13.03 -0.05
N LEU A 129 -3.15 14.14 -0.01
CA LEU A 129 -4.56 14.21 -0.40
C LEU A 129 -4.78 14.04 -1.91
N HIS A 130 -3.87 14.58 -2.73
CA HIS A 130 -4.02 14.67 -4.18
C HIS A 130 -3.20 13.63 -4.96
N SER A 131 -2.26 12.98 -4.28
CA SER A 131 -1.41 11.92 -4.82
C SER A 131 -1.14 10.94 -3.69
N CYS A 132 -2.15 10.14 -3.36
CA CYS A 132 -2.02 9.19 -2.28
C CYS A 132 -1.38 7.90 -2.77
N ASP A 133 -0.16 7.63 -2.29
CA ASP A 133 0.58 6.40 -2.59
C ASP A 133 0.14 5.27 -1.66
N TRP A 134 -0.42 5.64 -0.52
CA TRP A 134 -1.09 4.75 0.41
C TRP A 134 -2.23 5.48 1.13
N LEU A 135 -3.20 4.75 1.60
CA LEU A 135 -4.24 5.27 2.48
C LEU A 135 -4.78 4.19 3.42
N GLY A 136 -5.22 4.64 4.60
CA GLY A 136 -6.09 3.88 5.48
C GLY A 136 -7.50 4.48 5.45
N VAL A 137 -8.53 3.65 5.44
CA VAL A 137 -9.92 4.11 5.39
C VAL A 137 -10.80 3.29 6.33
N THR A 138 -11.60 3.99 7.13
CA THR A 138 -12.66 3.38 7.94
C THR A 138 -13.90 3.13 7.10
N ARG A 139 -14.74 2.15 7.50
CA ARG A 139 -16.03 1.89 6.86
C ARG A 139 -15.94 1.72 5.33
N ALA A 140 -14.87 1.05 4.85
CA ALA A 140 -14.60 0.88 3.43
C ALA A 140 -15.78 0.23 2.67
N ALA A 141 -16.56 -0.61 3.34
CA ALA A 141 -17.75 -1.24 2.78
C ALA A 141 -18.81 -0.22 2.33
N ASP A 142 -18.97 0.92 3.04
CA ASP A 142 -19.96 1.96 2.73
C ASP A 142 -19.64 2.70 1.42
N VAL A 143 -18.40 2.65 0.96
CA VAL A 143 -17.88 3.40 -0.20
C VAL A 143 -17.29 2.51 -1.30
N THR A 144 -17.62 1.24 -1.27
CA THR A 144 -17.08 0.24 -2.21
C THR A 144 -17.33 0.62 -3.68
N ASP A 145 -18.48 1.22 -4.00
CA ASP A 145 -18.82 1.65 -5.36
C ASP A 145 -18.02 2.89 -5.78
N LEU A 146 -17.70 3.79 -4.86
CA LEU A 146 -16.81 4.92 -5.12
C LEU A 146 -15.38 4.41 -5.40
N ILE A 147 -14.89 3.51 -4.56
CA ILE A 147 -13.60 2.84 -4.75
C ILE A 147 -13.55 2.15 -6.11
N ALA A 148 -14.56 1.35 -6.46
CA ALA A 148 -14.61 0.59 -7.71
C ALA A 148 -14.49 1.46 -8.98
N ARG A 149 -14.98 2.69 -8.93
CA ARG A 149 -14.91 3.64 -10.07
C ARG A 149 -13.60 4.40 -10.16
N SER A 150 -12.75 4.34 -9.14
CA SER A 150 -11.46 5.03 -9.13
C SER A 150 -10.48 4.37 -10.10
N PRO A 151 -10.05 5.04 -11.20
CA PRO A 151 -9.17 4.42 -12.18
C PRO A 151 -7.74 4.27 -11.66
N ARG A 152 -7.36 5.09 -10.67
CA ARG A 152 -6.03 5.16 -10.05
C ARG A 152 -6.17 5.47 -8.56
N ASP A 153 -5.13 5.19 -7.80
CA ASP A 153 -5.02 5.47 -6.37
C ASP A 153 -4.90 6.97 -6.06
N ASN A 154 -4.13 7.72 -6.85
CA ASN A 154 -3.78 9.12 -6.60
C ASN A 154 -4.96 10.00 -6.18
N GLY A 155 -6.11 9.85 -6.81
CA GLY A 155 -7.30 10.66 -6.52
C GLY A 155 -8.25 10.09 -5.46
N LEU A 156 -7.96 8.90 -4.91
CA LEU A 156 -8.93 8.21 -4.05
C LEU A 156 -9.19 8.96 -2.73
N ALA A 157 -8.16 9.47 -2.06
CA ALA A 157 -8.33 10.23 -0.83
C ALA A 157 -9.17 11.51 -1.05
N TRP A 158 -8.92 12.20 -2.16
CA TRP A 158 -9.72 13.36 -2.57
C TRP A 158 -11.19 12.98 -2.81
N ALA A 159 -11.46 11.91 -3.58
CA ALA A 159 -12.82 11.47 -3.87
C ALA A 159 -13.57 11.05 -2.59
N LEU A 160 -12.90 10.36 -1.66
CA LEU A 160 -13.49 9.99 -0.36
C LEU A 160 -13.87 11.23 0.45
N ARG A 161 -13.06 12.29 0.42
CA ARG A 161 -13.37 13.55 1.10
C ARG A 161 -14.55 14.27 0.45
N GLU A 162 -14.49 14.52 -0.86
CA GLU A 162 -15.45 15.38 -1.55
C GLU A 162 -16.79 14.68 -1.79
N ASP A 163 -16.78 13.41 -2.20
CA ASP A 163 -17.97 12.70 -2.65
C ASP A 163 -18.61 11.84 -1.52
N ALA A 164 -17.85 11.49 -0.48
CA ALA A 164 -18.32 10.62 0.59
C ALA A 164 -18.22 11.23 2.00
N GLY A 165 -17.73 12.47 2.12
CA GLY A 165 -17.70 13.22 3.38
C GLY A 165 -16.75 12.65 4.44
N TYR A 166 -15.62 12.08 4.01
CA TYR A 166 -14.56 11.63 4.91
C TYR A 166 -13.72 12.80 5.42
N THR A 167 -13.34 12.77 6.68
CA THR A 167 -12.23 13.58 7.19
C THR A 167 -10.92 12.97 6.69
N VAL A 168 -9.96 13.79 6.30
CA VAL A 168 -8.64 13.33 5.84
C VAL A 168 -7.56 13.86 6.76
N GLU A 169 -6.73 12.94 7.28
CA GLU A 169 -5.56 13.23 8.09
C GLU A 169 -4.29 12.88 7.31
N ILE A 170 -3.34 13.81 7.27
CA ILE A 170 -2.05 13.61 6.61
C ILE A 170 -1.06 13.10 7.65
N ALA A 171 -0.59 11.87 7.45
CA ALA A 171 0.25 11.17 8.43
C ALA A 171 1.74 11.55 8.39
N LEU A 172 2.18 12.21 7.33
CA LEU A 172 3.58 12.56 7.12
C LEU A 172 3.77 14.08 7.01
N PRO A 173 4.81 14.65 7.64
CA PRO A 173 5.19 16.03 7.39
C PRO A 173 5.66 16.22 5.93
N PRO A 174 5.48 17.41 5.34
CA PRO A 174 5.76 17.64 3.91
C PRO A 174 7.21 17.41 3.48
N ASP A 175 8.16 17.52 4.41
CA ASP A 175 9.61 17.36 4.21
C ASP A 175 10.12 15.95 4.55
N SER A 176 9.23 15.00 4.80
CA SER A 176 9.60 13.62 5.12
C SER A 176 10.18 12.88 3.91
N SER A 177 11.32 12.22 4.08
CA SER A 177 11.87 11.29 3.08
C SER A 177 10.94 10.09 2.81
N ALA A 178 9.99 9.84 3.70
CA ALA A 178 8.98 8.79 3.53
C ALA A 178 7.95 9.09 2.43
N HIS A 179 7.98 10.28 1.80
CA HIS A 179 7.23 10.55 0.57
C HIS A 179 7.90 9.99 -0.70
N LEU A 180 9.14 9.47 -0.58
CA LEU A 180 9.80 8.87 -1.73
C LEU A 180 9.01 7.65 -2.20
N ASP A 181 8.67 7.63 -3.47
CA ASP A 181 8.02 6.53 -4.16
C ASP A 181 8.98 5.88 -5.15
N LEU A 182 8.71 4.64 -5.55
CA LEU A 182 9.57 3.81 -6.36
C LEU A 182 9.00 3.69 -7.77
N ASP A 183 9.10 4.78 -8.54
CA ASP A 183 8.50 4.91 -9.87
C ASP A 183 9.51 4.82 -11.00
N THR A 184 10.75 5.23 -10.76
CA THR A 184 11.76 5.39 -11.80
C THR A 184 13.11 4.75 -11.42
N PRO A 185 13.97 4.44 -12.40
CA PRO A 185 15.35 4.03 -12.11
C PRO A 185 16.15 5.05 -11.28
N GLY A 186 15.81 6.35 -11.35
CA GLY A 186 16.42 7.38 -10.53
C GLY A 186 16.13 7.19 -9.04
N ASP A 187 14.94 6.74 -8.70
CA ASP A 187 14.55 6.49 -7.30
C ASP A 187 15.35 5.33 -6.71
N LEU A 188 15.69 4.33 -7.53
CA LEU A 188 16.54 3.20 -7.11
C LEU A 188 17.92 3.68 -6.66
N ALA A 189 18.52 4.64 -7.38
CA ALA A 189 19.82 5.20 -7.02
C ALA A 189 19.74 5.97 -5.69
N ILE A 190 18.70 6.73 -5.47
CA ILE A 190 18.45 7.46 -4.22
C ILE A 190 18.26 6.47 -3.06
N LEU A 191 17.43 5.45 -3.24
CA LEU A 191 17.15 4.44 -2.22
C LEU A 191 18.38 3.61 -1.87
N ARG A 192 19.20 3.26 -2.85
CA ARG A 192 20.46 2.52 -2.65
C ARG A 192 21.39 3.23 -1.65
N GLU A 193 21.48 4.54 -1.73
CA GLU A 193 22.32 5.34 -0.84
C GLU A 193 21.63 5.73 0.48
N HIS A 194 20.32 5.55 0.58
CA HIS A 194 19.57 6.02 1.74
C HIS A 194 19.80 5.11 2.96
N PRO A 195 20.19 5.64 4.14
CA PRO A 195 20.53 4.84 5.32
C PRO A 195 19.37 3.98 5.83
N ALA A 196 18.13 4.44 5.64
CA ALA A 196 16.90 3.72 6.04
C ALA A 196 16.33 2.83 4.92
N CYS A 197 17.07 2.56 3.83
CA CYS A 197 16.64 1.62 2.80
C CYS A 197 16.35 0.25 3.42
N PRO A 198 15.14 -0.33 3.21
CA PRO A 198 14.76 -1.60 3.82
C PRO A 198 15.62 -2.77 3.34
N PRO A 199 15.75 -3.85 4.14
CA PRO A 199 16.74 -4.91 3.89
C PRO A 199 16.56 -5.66 2.58
N ALA A 200 15.33 -6.08 2.23
CA ALA A 200 15.09 -6.84 1.00
C ALA A 200 15.29 -5.94 -0.23
N LEU A 201 14.82 -4.69 -0.16
CA LEU A 201 15.03 -3.71 -1.21
C LEU A 201 16.52 -3.43 -1.40
N ARG A 202 17.28 -3.20 -0.32
CA ARG A 202 18.73 -2.99 -0.38
C ARG A 202 19.45 -4.18 -1.05
N ALA A 203 19.13 -5.40 -0.62
CA ALA A 203 19.71 -6.60 -1.23
C ALA A 203 19.42 -6.71 -2.73
N ALA A 204 18.20 -6.34 -3.15
CA ALA A 204 17.82 -6.30 -4.55
C ALA A 204 18.57 -5.21 -5.35
N LEU A 205 18.87 -4.06 -4.72
CA LEU A 205 19.61 -2.96 -5.35
C LEU A 205 21.14 -3.19 -5.43
N ASP A 206 21.67 -4.04 -4.55
CA ASP A 206 23.10 -4.41 -4.51
C ASP A 206 23.41 -5.63 -5.40
N ASP A 207 22.41 -6.24 -6.05
CA ASP A 207 22.62 -7.37 -6.96
C ASP A 207 23.43 -6.92 -8.20
N PRO A 208 24.63 -7.49 -8.46
CA PRO A 208 25.48 -7.12 -9.58
C PRO A 208 24.87 -7.43 -10.96
N LEU A 209 23.80 -8.20 -11.04
CA LEU A 209 23.03 -8.41 -12.27
C LEU A 209 22.22 -7.17 -12.69
N LEU A 210 22.30 -6.08 -11.94
CA LEU A 210 21.65 -4.78 -12.19
C LEU A 210 22.57 -3.73 -12.82
N GLU A 211 23.86 -4.04 -13.01
CA GLU A 211 24.82 -3.24 -13.75
C GLU A 211 24.83 -3.64 -15.25
#